data_fa8ce66e04f72f6ea946364d844d221a
#
_entry.id   fa8ce66e04f72f6ea946364d844d221a
#
_cell.length_a   1.000
_cell.length_b   1.000
_cell.length_c   1.000
_cell.angle_alpha   90.00
_cell.angle_beta   90.00
_cell.angle_gamma   90.00
#
_symmetry.space_group_name_H-M   'P 1'
#
loop_
_entity.id
_entity.type
_entity.pdbx_description
1 polymer ?
#
loop_
_entity_poly.entity_id
_entity_poly.type
_entity_poly.pdbx_seq_one_letter_code
_entity_poly.pdbx_strand_id
1 'polypeptide(L)'
;MARREHDLTVPDLSGTRALVTGASDGVGLEIATRLAGAGAEVLMPVRNPGKGETAVARILGRHPGARLRLLELDLASLASVAALADRLRSEGDPIHRLVNNAGVMTPPERRTTDDGFELQLGTNHLGHVALTGRLLPLLRAGRARVTSQTSVAARRGALRWDDLNEERHYDGMRAYRRSKLACALFGFELGRRARASGWGITSNVSHPGVAPTSLLAARPEVSRAADTREVRMVRWFSARGLVVGTVESAALPALLAATSRTARDGGFYGPGWPGRLGGPPVEQRPWASLRSTADAARLWAVSEELTGVTFD
;
A
#
# COMPACT_ATOMS: atom_id res chain seq x y z
N MET A 1 -24.28 -9.25 21.14
CA MET A 1 -24.52 -9.33 19.68
C MET A 1 -23.26 -9.89 19.03
N ALA A 2 -23.34 -11.09 18.43
CA ALA A 2 -22.23 -11.71 17.72
C ALA A 2 -21.79 -10.79 16.56
N ARG A 3 -20.48 -10.49 16.50
CA ARG A 3 -19.87 -9.84 15.33
C ARG A 3 -20.24 -10.67 14.09
N ARG A 4 -21.02 -10.13 13.17
CA ARG A 4 -21.01 -10.63 11.80
C ARG A 4 -19.61 -10.31 11.27
N GLU A 5 -18.72 -11.30 11.27
CA GLU A 5 -17.49 -11.25 10.53
C GLU A 5 -17.88 -11.06 9.07
N HIS A 6 -17.62 -9.87 8.55
CA HIS A 6 -17.72 -9.62 7.11
C HIS A 6 -16.50 -10.26 6.47
N ASP A 7 -16.54 -11.58 6.33
CA ASP A 7 -15.43 -12.33 5.78
C ASP A 7 -15.47 -12.25 4.25
N LEU A 8 -14.35 -11.82 3.68
CA LEU A 8 -14.10 -11.87 2.24
C LEU A 8 -13.44 -13.21 1.93
N THR A 9 -14.10 -14.05 1.18
CA THR A 9 -13.49 -15.28 0.66
C THR A 9 -12.52 -14.91 -0.46
N VAL A 10 -11.23 -15.11 -0.24
CA VAL A 10 -10.21 -14.99 -1.27
C VAL A 10 -10.31 -16.22 -2.17
N PRO A 11 -10.40 -16.07 -3.50
CA PRO A 11 -10.46 -17.22 -4.40
C PRO A 11 -9.14 -18.01 -4.36
N ASP A 12 -9.14 -19.24 -4.88
CA ASP A 12 -7.91 -20.01 -5.06
C ASP A 12 -6.90 -19.24 -5.92
N LEU A 13 -5.70 -19.07 -5.38
CA LEU A 13 -4.58 -18.37 -5.98
C LEU A 13 -3.38 -19.29 -6.25
N SER A 14 -3.59 -20.61 -6.22
CA SER A 14 -2.56 -21.59 -6.53
C SER A 14 -1.91 -21.31 -7.90
N GLY A 15 -0.60 -21.45 -7.98
CA GLY A 15 0.16 -21.13 -9.20
C GLY A 15 0.38 -19.64 -9.46
N THR A 16 -0.08 -18.75 -8.58
CA THR A 16 0.15 -17.31 -8.74
C THR A 16 1.18 -16.78 -7.72
N ARG A 17 1.81 -15.65 -8.07
CA ARG A 17 2.78 -14.95 -7.22
C ARG A 17 2.26 -13.56 -6.87
N ALA A 18 2.33 -13.22 -5.59
CA ALA A 18 1.94 -11.92 -5.07
C ALA A 18 3.12 -11.24 -4.36
N LEU A 19 3.35 -9.96 -4.62
CA LEU A 19 4.31 -9.12 -3.89
C LEU A 19 3.55 -8.13 -3.02
N VAL A 20 3.81 -8.15 -1.71
CA VAL A 20 3.15 -7.26 -0.73
C VAL A 20 4.19 -6.47 0.03
N THR A 21 4.25 -5.16 -0.19
CA THR A 21 5.15 -4.29 0.58
C THR A 21 4.60 -4.04 1.99
N GLY A 22 5.49 -3.97 2.99
CA GLY A 22 5.09 -3.78 4.37
C GLY A 22 4.36 -4.98 4.99
N ALA A 23 4.66 -6.19 4.52
CA ALA A 23 4.03 -7.44 4.97
C ALA A 23 4.52 -7.93 6.34
N SER A 24 5.47 -7.25 6.99
CA SER A 24 5.99 -7.65 8.30
C SER A 24 5.08 -7.32 9.48
N ASP A 25 4.03 -6.49 9.30
CA ASP A 25 3.16 -6.06 10.39
C ASP A 25 1.81 -5.51 9.89
N GLY A 26 0.83 -5.42 10.81
CA GLY A 26 -0.45 -4.75 10.60
C GLY A 26 -1.22 -5.25 9.39
N VAL A 27 -1.76 -4.30 8.61
CA VAL A 27 -2.61 -4.57 7.44
C VAL A 27 -1.87 -5.38 6.37
N GLY A 28 -0.59 -5.07 6.13
CA GLY A 28 0.22 -5.79 5.13
C GLY A 28 0.45 -7.26 5.51
N LEU A 29 0.68 -7.55 6.79
CA LEU A 29 0.79 -8.92 7.29
C LEU A 29 -0.52 -9.70 7.10
N GLU A 30 -1.66 -9.09 7.39
CA GLU A 30 -2.96 -9.77 7.20
C GLU A 30 -3.26 -10.00 5.70
N ILE A 31 -2.93 -9.02 4.82
CA ILE A 31 -3.03 -9.21 3.36
C ILE A 31 -2.16 -10.39 2.92
N ALA A 32 -0.89 -10.44 3.33
CA ALA A 32 0.03 -11.52 3.00
C ALA A 32 -0.47 -12.87 3.52
N THR A 33 -0.99 -12.91 4.76
CA THR A 33 -1.56 -14.12 5.37
C THR A 33 -2.73 -14.67 4.55
N ARG A 34 -3.67 -13.82 4.15
CA ARG A 34 -4.84 -14.23 3.36
C ARG A 34 -4.49 -14.68 1.94
N LEU A 35 -3.52 -14.01 1.30
CA LEU A 35 -3.05 -14.42 -0.03
C LEU A 35 -2.30 -15.76 0.02
N ALA A 36 -1.46 -15.95 1.04
CA ALA A 36 -0.73 -17.20 1.25
C ALA A 36 -1.68 -18.36 1.60
N GLY A 37 -2.67 -18.12 2.47
CA GLY A 37 -3.70 -19.10 2.80
C GLY A 37 -4.59 -19.49 1.62
N ALA A 38 -4.67 -18.64 0.59
CA ALA A 38 -5.34 -18.94 -0.67
C ALA A 38 -4.43 -19.62 -1.71
N GLY A 39 -3.20 -20.01 -1.36
CA GLY A 39 -2.29 -20.79 -2.22
C GLY A 39 -1.32 -19.96 -3.06
N ALA A 40 -1.33 -18.61 -2.95
CA ALA A 40 -0.33 -17.80 -3.64
C ALA A 40 1.08 -18.01 -3.05
N GLU A 41 2.10 -17.93 -3.90
CA GLU A 41 3.45 -17.62 -3.43
C GLU A 41 3.51 -16.14 -3.08
N VAL A 42 3.89 -15.82 -1.82
CA VAL A 42 3.92 -14.43 -1.35
C VAL A 42 5.35 -13.96 -1.16
N LEU A 43 5.76 -13.00 -1.99
CA LEU A 43 6.99 -12.23 -1.84
C LEU A 43 6.76 -11.15 -0.79
N MET A 44 7.56 -11.19 0.28
CA MET A 44 7.45 -10.30 1.43
C MET A 44 8.71 -9.43 1.53
N PRO A 45 8.80 -8.33 0.75
CA PRO A 45 9.92 -7.41 0.88
C PRO A 45 9.80 -6.60 2.18
N VAL A 46 10.85 -6.60 2.98
CA VAL A 46 10.92 -5.97 4.30
C VAL A 46 12.23 -5.23 4.51
N ARG A 47 12.20 -4.15 5.29
CA ARG A 47 13.40 -3.41 5.69
C ARG A 47 14.12 -4.05 6.88
N ASN A 48 13.37 -4.71 7.76
CA ASN A 48 13.91 -5.35 8.95
C ASN A 48 13.72 -6.87 8.84
N PRO A 49 14.81 -7.65 8.62
CA PRO A 49 14.73 -9.11 8.47
C PRO A 49 14.11 -9.81 9.67
N GLY A 50 14.47 -9.46 10.91
CA GLY A 50 13.93 -10.10 12.11
C GLY A 50 12.42 -9.90 12.30
N LYS A 51 11.88 -8.71 11.94
CA LYS A 51 10.42 -8.51 11.87
C LYS A 51 9.81 -9.35 10.76
N GLY A 52 10.50 -9.51 9.64
CA GLY A 52 10.09 -10.37 8.53
C GLY A 52 10.02 -11.84 8.93
N GLU A 53 11.02 -12.37 9.58
CA GLU A 53 11.06 -13.76 10.08
C GLU A 53 9.93 -14.03 11.07
N THR A 54 9.67 -13.09 11.99
CA THR A 54 8.53 -13.18 12.92
C THR A 54 7.20 -13.22 12.16
N ALA A 55 7.04 -12.42 11.10
CA ALA A 55 5.85 -12.42 10.27
C ALA A 55 5.69 -13.74 9.51
N VAL A 56 6.75 -14.27 8.93
CA VAL A 56 6.77 -15.59 8.26
C VAL A 56 6.33 -16.68 9.23
N ALA A 57 6.90 -16.72 10.44
CA ALA A 57 6.52 -17.70 11.46
C ALA A 57 5.02 -17.61 11.83
N ARG A 58 4.45 -16.40 11.93
CA ARG A 58 3.02 -16.19 12.18
C ARG A 58 2.14 -16.71 11.05
N ILE A 59 2.54 -16.50 9.80
CA ILE A 59 1.80 -16.99 8.62
C ILE A 59 1.86 -18.52 8.59
N LEU A 60 3.04 -19.11 8.75
CA LEU A 60 3.23 -20.55 8.74
C LEU A 60 2.48 -21.24 9.89
N GLY A 61 2.36 -20.58 11.05
CA GLY A 61 1.55 -21.07 12.16
C GLY A 61 0.05 -21.17 11.84
N ARG A 62 -0.46 -20.33 10.93
CA ARG A 62 -1.86 -20.37 10.45
C ARG A 62 -2.02 -21.25 9.19
N HIS A 63 -1.02 -21.27 8.33
CA HIS A 63 -1.02 -21.94 7.04
C HIS A 63 0.33 -22.66 6.84
N PRO A 64 0.52 -23.87 7.41
CA PRO A 64 1.81 -24.57 7.39
C PRO A 64 2.36 -24.85 5.97
N GLY A 65 1.48 -24.96 4.97
CA GLY A 65 1.85 -25.16 3.57
C GLY A 65 2.06 -23.88 2.76
N ALA A 66 2.06 -22.69 3.40
CA ALA A 66 2.21 -21.43 2.70
C ALA A 66 3.61 -21.28 2.07
N ARG A 67 3.65 -20.79 0.83
CA ARG A 67 4.87 -20.49 0.10
C ARG A 67 5.20 -19.00 0.31
N LEU A 68 6.21 -18.74 1.15
CA LEU A 68 6.62 -17.40 1.53
C LEU A 68 8.09 -17.18 1.16
N ARG A 69 8.38 -15.99 0.68
CA ARG A 69 9.74 -15.60 0.36
C ARG A 69 10.03 -14.22 0.95
N LEU A 70 10.93 -14.20 1.94
CA LEU A 70 11.40 -12.96 2.55
C LEU A 70 12.46 -12.33 1.65
N LEU A 71 12.34 -11.03 1.39
CA LEU A 71 13.23 -10.25 0.55
C LEU A 71 13.61 -8.95 1.25
N GLU A 72 14.76 -8.40 0.94
CA GLU A 72 15.18 -7.10 1.47
C GLU A 72 14.64 -5.96 0.60
N LEU A 73 14.11 -4.91 1.24
CA LEU A 73 13.65 -3.69 0.60
C LEU A 73 13.54 -2.54 1.60
N ASP A 74 14.22 -1.44 1.34
CA ASP A 74 13.89 -0.14 1.90
C ASP A 74 13.32 0.78 0.81
N LEU A 75 12.04 1.12 0.94
CA LEU A 75 11.37 2.06 0.03
C LEU A 75 11.85 3.51 0.19
N ALA A 76 12.63 3.80 1.23
CA ALA A 76 13.29 5.08 1.43
C ALA A 76 14.65 5.15 0.72
N SER A 77 14.98 4.18 -0.12
CA SER A 77 16.23 4.13 -0.91
C SER A 77 15.91 3.62 -2.32
N LEU A 78 16.04 4.47 -3.32
CA LEU A 78 15.85 4.07 -4.73
C LEU A 78 16.86 3.00 -5.16
N ALA A 79 18.06 3.02 -4.58
CA ALA A 79 19.06 1.98 -4.81
C ALA A 79 18.60 0.61 -4.28
N SER A 80 17.99 0.55 -3.09
CA SER A 80 17.40 -0.68 -2.55
C SER A 80 16.24 -1.18 -3.41
N VAL A 81 15.40 -0.27 -3.90
CA VAL A 81 14.31 -0.61 -4.84
C VAL A 81 14.86 -1.19 -6.14
N ALA A 82 15.93 -0.59 -6.69
CA ALA A 82 16.58 -1.07 -7.91
C ALA A 82 17.15 -2.49 -7.70
N ALA A 83 17.89 -2.71 -6.62
CA ALA A 83 18.52 -4.00 -6.31
C ALA A 83 17.48 -5.13 -6.21
N LEU A 84 16.35 -4.90 -5.51
CA LEU A 84 15.28 -5.88 -5.45
C LEU A 84 14.65 -6.14 -6.83
N ALA A 85 14.36 -5.08 -7.57
CA ALA A 85 13.73 -5.21 -8.88
C ALA A 85 14.63 -5.95 -9.88
N ASP A 86 15.93 -5.65 -9.91
CA ASP A 86 16.89 -6.28 -10.80
C ASP A 86 17.06 -7.78 -10.45
N ARG A 87 17.10 -8.13 -9.16
CA ARG A 87 17.07 -9.52 -8.70
C ARG A 87 15.84 -10.25 -9.20
N LEU A 88 14.63 -9.71 -8.99
CA LEU A 88 13.39 -10.36 -9.43
C LEU A 88 13.30 -10.45 -10.96
N ARG A 89 13.78 -9.43 -11.67
CA ARG A 89 13.83 -9.45 -13.14
C ARG A 89 14.81 -10.51 -13.68
N SER A 90 15.95 -10.70 -13.01
CA SER A 90 16.90 -11.75 -13.41
C SER A 90 16.34 -13.17 -13.19
N GLU A 91 15.45 -13.35 -12.21
CA GLU A 91 14.71 -14.60 -12.00
C GLU A 91 13.66 -14.84 -13.09
N GLY A 92 13.08 -13.78 -13.66
CA GLY A 92 12.16 -13.82 -14.80
C GLY A 92 10.74 -14.29 -14.47
N ASP A 93 10.46 -14.65 -13.23
CA ASP A 93 9.16 -15.20 -12.85
C ASP A 93 8.04 -14.11 -12.81
N PRO A 94 6.87 -14.37 -13.42
CA PRO A 94 5.80 -13.40 -13.47
C PRO A 94 5.23 -13.08 -12.10
N ILE A 95 4.82 -11.80 -11.91
CA ILE A 95 4.12 -11.31 -10.73
C ILE A 95 2.67 -11.06 -11.11
N HIS A 96 1.75 -11.74 -10.43
CA HIS A 96 0.32 -11.68 -10.73
C HIS A 96 -0.43 -10.65 -9.87
N ARG A 97 0.15 -10.30 -8.70
CA ARG A 97 -0.41 -9.28 -7.79
C ARG A 97 0.70 -8.46 -7.17
N LEU A 98 0.56 -7.15 -7.24
CA LEU A 98 1.42 -6.21 -6.54
C LEU A 98 0.54 -5.38 -5.59
N VAL A 99 0.83 -5.44 -4.28
CA VAL A 99 0.14 -4.63 -3.28
C VAL A 99 1.13 -3.61 -2.71
N ASN A 100 1.03 -2.38 -3.17
CA ASN A 100 1.78 -1.22 -2.69
C ASN A 100 1.14 -0.73 -1.38
N ASN A 101 1.47 -1.41 -0.25
CA ASN A 101 0.84 -1.20 1.05
C ASN A 101 1.75 -0.48 2.05
N ALA A 102 3.06 -0.67 2.00
CA ALA A 102 3.99 -0.07 2.97
C ALA A 102 3.82 1.44 3.11
N GLY A 103 4.16 1.95 4.27
CA GLY A 103 4.16 3.39 4.48
C GLY A 103 4.63 3.80 5.85
N VAL A 104 5.00 5.07 5.94
CA VAL A 104 5.35 5.78 7.17
C VAL A 104 4.37 6.94 7.38
N MET A 105 4.22 7.37 8.63
CA MET A 105 3.23 8.39 8.98
C MET A 105 3.78 9.35 10.01
N THR A 106 3.65 10.63 9.74
CA THR A 106 3.81 11.76 10.66
C THR A 106 5.06 11.70 11.57
N PRO A 107 6.28 11.62 11.02
CA PRO A 107 7.44 11.96 11.82
C PRO A 107 7.27 13.40 12.37
N PRO A 108 7.68 13.66 13.63
CA PRO A 108 7.47 14.98 14.26
C PRO A 108 8.27 16.09 13.55
N GLU A 109 9.40 15.75 12.97
CA GLU A 109 10.28 16.64 12.22
C GLU A 109 10.43 16.17 10.77
N ARG A 110 10.80 17.09 9.87
CA ARG A 110 11.11 16.75 8.50
C ARG A 110 12.33 15.82 8.47
N ARG A 111 12.14 14.66 7.87
CA ARG A 111 13.20 13.70 7.57
C ARG A 111 13.22 13.44 6.07
N THR A 112 14.36 13.01 5.57
CA THR A 112 14.55 12.67 4.17
C THR A 112 14.84 11.18 4.00
N THR A 113 14.55 10.69 2.80
CA THR A 113 15.07 9.43 2.29
C THR A 113 16.55 9.56 1.96
N ASP A 114 17.20 8.44 1.63
CA ASP A 114 18.60 8.43 1.17
C ASP A 114 18.78 9.30 -0.11
N ASP A 115 17.71 9.43 -0.89
CA ASP A 115 17.67 10.19 -2.16
C ASP A 115 17.27 11.67 -1.95
N GLY A 116 17.11 12.15 -0.70
CA GLY A 116 16.80 13.54 -0.36
C GLY A 116 15.32 13.93 -0.40
N PHE A 117 14.39 13.00 -0.65
CA PHE A 117 12.96 13.28 -0.64
C PHE A 117 12.40 13.34 0.78
N GLU A 118 11.34 14.13 1.00
CA GLU A 118 10.59 14.08 2.25
C GLU A 118 10.16 12.62 2.52
N LEU A 119 10.39 12.15 3.74
CA LEU A 119 10.33 10.74 4.09
C LEU A 119 9.00 10.06 3.72
N GLN A 120 7.87 10.75 3.88
CA GLN A 120 6.56 10.20 3.57
C GLN A 120 6.27 10.22 2.07
N LEU A 121 6.67 11.28 1.35
CA LEU A 121 6.57 11.33 -0.11
C LEU A 121 7.46 10.25 -0.73
N GLY A 122 8.71 10.18 -0.31
CA GLY A 122 9.68 9.21 -0.80
C GLY A 122 9.23 7.77 -0.56
N THR A 123 8.97 7.40 0.70
CA THR A 123 8.63 6.01 1.08
C THR A 123 7.25 5.59 0.58
N ASN A 124 6.21 6.42 0.80
CA ASN A 124 4.84 6.02 0.52
C ASN A 124 4.51 6.05 -0.97
N HIS A 125 5.14 6.96 -1.73
CA HIS A 125 4.83 7.21 -3.13
C HIS A 125 5.99 6.90 -4.07
N LEU A 126 7.11 7.64 -4.02
CA LEU A 126 8.18 7.52 -5.01
C LEU A 126 8.83 6.14 -5.03
N GLY A 127 9.07 5.54 -3.86
CA GLY A 127 9.58 4.18 -3.75
C GLY A 127 8.66 3.15 -4.39
N HIS A 128 7.33 3.31 -4.26
CA HIS A 128 6.36 2.44 -4.92
C HIS A 128 6.25 2.71 -6.43
N VAL A 129 6.39 3.96 -6.86
CA VAL A 129 6.48 4.30 -8.30
C VAL A 129 7.67 3.60 -8.91
N ALA A 130 8.86 3.76 -8.31
CA ALA A 130 10.08 3.14 -8.78
C ALA A 130 9.98 1.60 -8.79
N LEU A 131 9.46 0.99 -7.72
CA LEU A 131 9.24 -0.45 -7.64
C LEU A 131 8.30 -0.95 -8.75
N THR A 132 7.17 -0.27 -8.94
CA THR A 132 6.17 -0.66 -9.93
C THR A 132 6.72 -0.54 -11.35
N GLY A 133 7.40 0.56 -11.68
CA GLY A 133 7.98 0.78 -13.00
C GLY A 133 9.08 -0.23 -13.32
N ARG A 134 10.02 -0.44 -12.39
CA ARG A 134 11.10 -1.43 -12.58
C ARG A 134 10.60 -2.87 -12.69
N LEU A 135 9.48 -3.21 -12.05
CA LEU A 135 8.85 -4.53 -12.13
C LEU A 135 7.85 -4.65 -13.28
N LEU A 136 7.62 -3.60 -14.08
CA LEU A 136 6.61 -3.60 -15.14
C LEU A 136 6.71 -4.80 -16.09
N PRO A 137 7.89 -5.26 -16.54
CA PRO A 137 7.99 -6.45 -17.39
C PRO A 137 7.40 -7.71 -16.73
N LEU A 138 7.69 -7.95 -15.45
CA LEU A 138 7.16 -9.10 -14.70
C LEU A 138 5.66 -8.95 -14.40
N LEU A 139 5.19 -7.73 -14.17
CA LEU A 139 3.77 -7.43 -13.99
C LEU A 139 2.99 -7.66 -15.28
N ARG A 140 3.54 -7.28 -16.44
CA ARG A 140 2.95 -7.55 -17.76
C ARG A 140 2.89 -9.05 -18.04
N ALA A 141 4.00 -9.76 -17.80
CA ALA A 141 4.06 -11.22 -17.95
C ALA A 141 3.01 -11.94 -17.09
N GLY A 142 2.78 -11.46 -15.85
CA GLY A 142 1.78 -11.99 -14.93
C GLY A 142 0.35 -11.47 -15.17
N ARG A 143 0.12 -10.60 -16.14
CA ARG A 143 -1.16 -9.86 -16.29
C ARG A 143 -1.64 -9.32 -14.96
N ALA A 144 -0.74 -8.64 -14.27
CA ALA A 144 -0.86 -8.34 -12.86
C ALA A 144 -2.05 -7.42 -12.53
N ARG A 145 -2.52 -7.61 -11.32
CA ARG A 145 -3.37 -6.63 -10.65
C ARG A 145 -2.53 -5.86 -9.63
N VAL A 146 -2.39 -4.55 -9.84
CA VAL A 146 -1.70 -3.64 -8.94
C VAL A 146 -2.73 -3.00 -8.01
N THR A 147 -2.50 -3.02 -6.71
CA THR A 147 -3.35 -2.36 -5.71
C THR A 147 -2.52 -1.36 -4.92
N SER A 148 -2.84 -0.07 -5.08
CA SER A 148 -2.17 1.01 -4.34
C SER A 148 -2.96 1.41 -3.10
N GLN A 149 -2.34 1.26 -1.92
CA GLN A 149 -3.00 1.56 -0.66
C GLN A 149 -2.86 3.03 -0.27
N THR A 150 -3.98 3.74 -0.29
CA THR A 150 -4.10 5.12 0.19
C THR A 150 -4.62 5.17 1.63
N SER A 151 -5.17 6.30 2.06
CA SER A 151 -5.74 6.52 3.39
C SER A 151 -6.95 7.44 3.31
N VAL A 152 -7.83 7.39 4.30
CA VAL A 152 -8.88 8.41 4.49
C VAL A 152 -8.30 9.82 4.60
N ALA A 153 -7.05 9.96 4.99
CA ALA A 153 -6.33 11.23 5.04
C ALA A 153 -6.20 11.90 3.66
N ALA A 154 -6.14 11.13 2.57
CA ALA A 154 -6.07 11.63 1.20
C ALA A 154 -7.30 12.46 0.79
N ARG A 155 -8.45 12.27 1.46
CA ARG A 155 -9.68 13.06 1.23
C ARG A 155 -9.43 14.56 1.39
N ARG A 156 -8.49 14.95 2.26
CA ARG A 156 -8.10 16.35 2.54
C ARG A 156 -6.67 16.65 2.05
N GLY A 157 -6.11 15.77 1.20
CA GLY A 157 -4.80 15.98 0.58
C GLY A 157 -4.86 17.03 -0.52
N ALA A 158 -3.74 17.72 -0.72
CA ALA A 158 -3.51 18.62 -1.84
C ALA A 158 -2.05 18.51 -2.27
N LEU A 159 -1.79 18.58 -3.58
CA LEU A 159 -0.45 18.65 -4.13
C LEU A 159 -0.02 20.12 -4.14
N ARG A 160 1.13 20.40 -3.54
CA ARG A 160 1.78 21.71 -3.60
C ARG A 160 2.93 21.59 -4.59
N TRP A 161 2.67 21.96 -5.82
CA TRP A 161 3.61 21.79 -6.91
C TRP A 161 4.89 22.64 -6.76
N ASP A 162 4.80 23.73 -6.01
CA ASP A 162 5.91 24.61 -5.67
C ASP A 162 6.75 24.13 -4.47
N ASP A 163 6.28 23.10 -3.75
CA ASP A 163 6.94 22.56 -2.56
C ASP A 163 6.45 21.12 -2.25
N LEU A 164 6.61 20.20 -3.23
CA LEU A 164 6.26 18.79 -3.04
C LEU A 164 7.09 18.13 -1.95
N ASN A 165 8.33 18.59 -1.78
CA ASN A 165 9.30 18.04 -0.85
C ASN A 165 9.21 18.64 0.57
N GLU A 166 8.22 19.52 0.87
CA GLU A 166 8.02 20.18 2.17
C GLU A 166 9.28 20.87 2.71
N GLU A 167 10.03 21.56 1.87
CA GLU A 167 11.30 22.21 2.25
C GLU A 167 11.10 23.52 2.96
N ARG A 168 10.04 24.28 2.59
CA ARG A 168 9.78 25.63 3.12
C ARG A 168 9.10 25.58 4.48
N HIS A 169 8.16 24.67 4.69
CA HIS A 169 7.43 24.56 5.95
C HIS A 169 6.85 23.14 6.10
N TYR A 170 7.38 22.40 7.06
CA TYR A 170 6.97 21.03 7.32
C TYR A 170 5.79 20.94 8.29
N ASP A 171 4.79 20.14 7.91
CA ASP A 171 3.73 19.63 8.78
C ASP A 171 3.53 18.15 8.48
N GLY A 172 3.82 17.30 9.47
CA GLY A 172 3.83 15.85 9.28
C GLY A 172 2.49 15.27 8.81
N MET A 173 1.36 15.85 9.25
CA MET A 173 0.04 15.38 8.81
C MET A 173 -0.30 15.89 7.40
N ARG A 174 0.11 17.09 7.02
CA ARG A 174 -0.04 17.60 5.67
C ARG A 174 0.79 16.79 4.68
N ALA A 175 2.06 16.51 5.00
CA ALA A 175 2.92 15.64 4.21
C ALA A 175 2.33 14.23 4.07
N TYR A 176 1.78 13.65 5.15
CA TYR A 176 1.09 12.37 5.08
C TYR A 176 -0.14 12.40 4.14
N ARG A 177 -1.01 13.40 4.28
CA ARG A 177 -2.18 13.57 3.40
C ARG A 177 -1.78 13.67 1.94
N ARG A 178 -0.71 14.43 1.64
CA ARG A 178 -0.14 14.58 0.30
C ARG A 178 0.39 13.26 -0.23
N SER A 179 1.23 12.55 0.54
CA SER A 179 1.80 11.27 0.12
C SER A 179 0.71 10.24 -0.19
N LYS A 180 -0.37 10.21 0.60
CA LYS A 180 -1.49 9.28 0.37
C LYS A 180 -2.41 9.71 -0.78
N LEU A 181 -2.53 11.01 -1.04
CA LEU A 181 -3.14 11.51 -2.28
C LEU A 181 -2.32 11.07 -3.50
N ALA A 182 -1.00 11.23 -3.44
CA ALA A 182 -0.09 10.82 -4.51
C ALA A 182 -0.19 9.30 -4.81
N CYS A 183 -0.23 8.44 -3.78
CA CYS A 183 -0.47 7.00 -3.94
C CYS A 183 -1.76 6.69 -4.73
N ALA A 184 -2.85 7.42 -4.43
CA ALA A 184 -4.12 7.19 -5.10
C ALA A 184 -4.11 7.68 -6.55
N LEU A 185 -3.61 8.88 -6.80
CA LEU A 185 -3.49 9.45 -8.14
C LEU A 185 -2.60 8.58 -9.03
N PHE A 186 -1.47 8.09 -8.51
CA PHE A 186 -0.62 7.13 -9.20
C PHE A 186 -1.38 5.85 -9.57
N GLY A 187 -2.11 5.25 -8.63
CA GLY A 187 -2.86 4.02 -8.89
C GLY A 187 -3.91 4.20 -10.00
N PHE A 188 -4.63 5.32 -10.03
CA PHE A 188 -5.59 5.62 -11.09
C PHE A 188 -4.92 5.88 -12.44
N GLU A 189 -3.82 6.65 -12.44
CA GLU A 189 -3.09 6.98 -13.68
C GLU A 189 -2.41 5.73 -14.25
N LEU A 190 -1.87 4.85 -13.41
CA LEU A 190 -1.32 3.56 -13.85
C LEU A 190 -2.37 2.72 -14.59
N GLY A 191 -3.59 2.61 -14.08
CA GLY A 191 -4.68 1.91 -14.78
C GLY A 191 -5.04 2.57 -16.11
N ARG A 192 -5.12 3.90 -16.13
CA ARG A 192 -5.41 4.66 -17.36
C ARG A 192 -4.35 4.42 -18.44
N ARG A 193 -3.06 4.51 -18.07
CA ARG A 193 -1.93 4.29 -18.98
C ARG A 193 -1.83 2.84 -19.42
N ALA A 194 -2.00 1.90 -18.50
CA ALA A 194 -1.97 0.47 -18.80
C ALA A 194 -3.01 0.08 -19.86
N ARG A 195 -4.22 0.66 -19.79
CA ARG A 195 -5.25 0.45 -20.82
C ARG A 195 -4.85 1.09 -22.17
N ALA A 196 -4.37 2.33 -22.13
CA ALA A 196 -4.01 3.05 -23.34
C ALA A 196 -2.86 2.38 -24.09
N SER A 197 -1.89 1.81 -23.36
CA SER A 197 -0.70 1.16 -23.93
C SER A 197 -0.82 -0.35 -24.09
N GLY A 198 -1.96 -0.95 -23.71
CA GLY A 198 -2.18 -2.40 -23.83
C GLY A 198 -1.24 -3.25 -22.99
N TRP A 199 -0.83 -2.79 -21.79
CA TRP A 199 0.13 -3.51 -20.93
C TRP A 199 -0.42 -4.83 -20.35
N GLY A 200 -1.73 -5.05 -20.43
CA GLY A 200 -2.37 -6.26 -19.90
C GLY A 200 -2.48 -6.30 -18.37
N ILE A 201 -2.06 -5.26 -17.66
CA ILE A 201 -2.22 -5.11 -16.21
C ILE A 201 -3.46 -4.28 -15.88
N THR A 202 -3.97 -4.45 -14.66
CA THR A 202 -5.03 -3.61 -14.09
C THR A 202 -4.52 -2.92 -12.83
N SER A 203 -5.04 -1.73 -12.51
CA SER A 203 -4.63 -1.00 -11.31
C SER A 203 -5.83 -0.46 -10.55
N ASN A 204 -5.84 -0.70 -9.24
CA ASN A 204 -6.89 -0.34 -8.32
C ASN A 204 -6.33 0.45 -7.13
N VAL A 205 -7.19 1.20 -6.49
CA VAL A 205 -6.85 1.95 -5.27
C VAL A 205 -7.69 1.44 -4.11
N SER A 206 -7.08 1.24 -2.96
CA SER A 206 -7.77 0.84 -1.73
C SER A 206 -7.42 1.73 -0.55
N HIS A 207 -8.31 1.82 0.44
CA HIS A 207 -7.99 2.39 1.74
C HIS A 207 -8.54 1.52 2.88
N PRO A 208 -7.80 1.40 3.99
CA PRO A 208 -8.13 0.49 5.09
C PRO A 208 -9.22 1.02 6.02
N GLY A 209 -9.70 2.24 5.83
CA GLY A 209 -10.44 2.96 6.85
C GLY A 209 -9.52 3.42 7.98
N VAL A 210 -9.98 3.25 9.22
CA VAL A 210 -9.20 3.51 10.45
C VAL A 210 -9.16 2.24 11.28
N ALA A 211 -7.96 1.77 11.58
CA ALA A 211 -7.72 0.61 12.43
C ALA A 211 -6.49 0.85 13.33
N PRO A 212 -6.43 0.23 14.52
CA PRO A 212 -5.32 0.38 15.45
C PRO A 212 -4.10 -0.41 14.97
N THR A 213 -3.44 0.08 13.93
CA THR A 213 -2.22 -0.52 13.41
C THR A 213 -0.98 0.07 14.08
N SER A 214 0.15 -0.61 13.95
CA SER A 214 1.45 -0.09 14.36
C SER A 214 1.84 1.23 13.66
N LEU A 215 1.22 1.55 12.52
CA LEU A 215 1.41 2.83 11.82
C LEU A 215 0.96 4.02 12.68
N LEU A 216 -0.10 3.85 13.48
CA LEU A 216 -0.62 4.87 14.40
C LEU A 216 0.11 4.86 15.75
N ALA A 217 0.70 3.73 16.15
CA ALA A 217 1.37 3.56 17.43
C ALA A 217 2.70 4.35 17.53
N ALA A 218 3.23 4.42 18.73
CA ALA A 218 4.59 4.89 18.97
C ALA A 218 5.57 4.07 18.11
N ARG A 219 6.47 4.77 17.40
CA ARG A 219 7.49 4.17 16.53
C ARG A 219 8.80 4.92 16.71
N PRO A 220 9.78 4.34 17.40
CA PRO A 220 11.11 4.93 17.55
C PRO A 220 11.77 5.23 16.19
N GLU A 221 11.53 4.39 15.18
CA GLU A 221 12.10 4.55 13.83
C GLU A 221 11.71 5.87 13.14
N VAL A 222 10.60 6.51 13.55
CA VAL A 222 10.17 7.83 13.08
C VAL A 222 10.14 8.87 14.23
N SER A 223 10.93 8.63 15.29
CA SER A 223 11.08 9.53 16.46
C SER A 223 9.76 9.79 17.22
N ARG A 224 8.81 8.86 17.18
CA ARG A 224 7.54 8.95 17.90
C ARG A 224 7.59 8.06 19.15
N ALA A 225 7.91 8.67 20.29
CA ALA A 225 8.19 7.95 21.54
C ALA A 225 6.94 7.42 22.27
N ALA A 226 5.74 8.02 22.07
CA ALA A 226 4.54 7.66 22.79
C ALA A 226 3.29 7.70 21.91
N ASP A 227 2.27 6.91 22.31
CA ASP A 227 0.94 6.95 21.69
C ASP A 227 0.22 8.25 22.03
N THR A 228 -0.35 8.92 21.03
CA THR A 228 -1.19 10.10 21.23
C THR A 228 -2.55 9.72 21.85
N ARG A 229 -3.30 10.74 22.34
CA ARG A 229 -4.66 10.54 22.86
C ARG A 229 -5.59 9.95 21.80
N GLU A 230 -5.44 10.39 20.55
CA GLU A 230 -6.23 9.90 19.40
C GLU A 230 -5.95 8.42 19.14
N VAL A 231 -4.71 7.98 19.22
CA VAL A 231 -4.34 6.54 19.05
C VAL A 231 -4.99 5.70 20.14
N ARG A 232 -4.97 6.15 21.40
CA ARG A 232 -5.65 5.45 22.51
C ARG A 232 -7.15 5.37 22.29
N MET A 233 -7.76 6.45 21.79
CA MET A 233 -9.19 6.49 21.47
C MET A 233 -9.54 5.54 20.31
N VAL A 234 -8.75 5.50 19.24
CA VAL A 234 -8.92 4.55 18.12
C VAL A 234 -8.85 3.10 18.62
N ARG A 235 -7.89 2.77 19.48
CA ARG A 235 -7.79 1.43 20.09
C ARG A 235 -9.02 1.08 20.93
N TRP A 236 -9.52 2.04 21.71
CA TRP A 236 -10.70 1.84 22.55
C TRP A 236 -11.97 1.58 21.72
N PHE A 237 -12.21 2.36 20.65
CA PHE A 237 -13.34 2.16 19.74
C PHE A 237 -13.21 0.87 18.93
N SER A 238 -12.01 0.53 18.45
CA SER A 238 -11.76 -0.71 17.72
C SER A 238 -12.00 -1.95 18.58
N ALA A 239 -11.53 -1.94 19.84
CA ALA A 239 -11.75 -3.06 20.76
C ALA A 239 -13.25 -3.34 21.03
N ARG A 240 -14.09 -2.30 20.89
CA ARG A 240 -15.55 -2.41 21.04
C ARG A 240 -16.29 -2.65 19.72
N GLY A 241 -15.57 -2.66 18.58
CA GLY A 241 -16.19 -2.82 17.27
C GLY A 241 -17.08 -1.64 16.85
N LEU A 242 -16.82 -0.46 17.38
CA LEU A 242 -17.60 0.76 17.13
C LEU A 242 -16.84 1.68 16.17
N VAL A 243 -17.49 2.08 15.08
CA VAL A 243 -17.04 3.14 14.12
C VAL A 243 -15.77 2.80 13.34
N VAL A 244 -14.76 2.19 13.97
CA VAL A 244 -13.44 1.88 13.36
C VAL A 244 -13.26 0.36 13.20
N GLY A 245 -12.42 -0.03 12.22
CA GLY A 245 -12.14 -1.42 11.93
C GLY A 245 -11.11 -2.05 12.87
N THR A 246 -10.90 -3.36 12.68
CA THR A 246 -9.75 -4.13 13.21
C THR A 246 -8.68 -4.21 12.13
N VAL A 247 -7.51 -4.77 12.44
CA VAL A 247 -6.45 -5.00 11.44
C VAL A 247 -6.95 -5.95 10.34
N GLU A 248 -7.69 -6.97 10.72
CA GLU A 248 -8.28 -7.95 9.81
C GLU A 248 -9.28 -7.29 8.85
N SER A 249 -10.22 -6.50 9.36
CA SER A 249 -11.20 -5.80 8.52
C SER A 249 -10.56 -4.70 7.66
N ALA A 250 -9.47 -4.09 8.11
CA ALA A 250 -8.73 -3.08 7.35
C ALA A 250 -7.97 -3.66 6.15
N ALA A 251 -7.66 -4.96 6.15
CA ALA A 251 -7.05 -5.65 5.01
C ALA A 251 -8.06 -5.97 3.90
N LEU A 252 -9.35 -6.08 4.23
CA LEU A 252 -10.37 -6.57 3.30
C LEU A 252 -10.54 -5.70 2.04
N PRO A 253 -10.52 -4.35 2.08
CA PRO A 253 -10.61 -3.55 0.86
C PRO A 253 -9.46 -3.80 -0.13
N ALA A 254 -8.23 -3.96 0.38
CA ALA A 254 -7.08 -4.28 -0.48
C ALA A 254 -7.18 -5.70 -1.04
N LEU A 255 -7.64 -6.66 -0.26
CA LEU A 255 -7.89 -8.03 -0.71
C LEU A 255 -9.02 -8.06 -1.78
N LEU A 256 -10.12 -7.34 -1.57
CA LEU A 256 -11.19 -7.23 -2.55
C LEU A 256 -10.64 -6.64 -3.87
N ALA A 257 -9.89 -5.55 -3.81
CA ALA A 257 -9.25 -4.92 -4.97
C ALA A 257 -8.28 -5.88 -5.67
N ALA A 258 -7.46 -6.64 -4.92
CA ALA A 258 -6.43 -7.49 -5.48
C ALA A 258 -6.94 -8.84 -5.99
N THR A 259 -8.06 -9.38 -5.50
CA THR A 259 -8.44 -10.78 -5.75
C THR A 259 -9.83 -10.99 -6.33
N SER A 260 -10.77 -10.07 -6.12
CA SER A 260 -12.15 -10.26 -6.62
C SER A 260 -12.20 -10.29 -8.14
N ARG A 261 -12.96 -11.24 -8.69
CA ARG A 261 -13.25 -11.32 -10.13
C ARG A 261 -14.07 -10.15 -10.63
N THR A 262 -14.83 -9.48 -9.74
CA THR A 262 -15.67 -8.33 -10.07
C THR A 262 -14.96 -6.99 -9.86
N ALA A 263 -13.75 -7.00 -9.30
CA ALA A 263 -12.99 -5.77 -9.12
C ALA A 263 -12.60 -5.17 -10.48
N ARG A 264 -13.00 -3.93 -10.70
CA ARG A 264 -12.79 -3.22 -11.96
C ARG A 264 -11.44 -2.54 -11.98
N ASP A 265 -10.84 -2.43 -13.16
CA ASP A 265 -9.67 -1.59 -13.36
C ASP A 265 -10.03 -0.11 -13.13
N GLY A 266 -9.21 0.61 -12.38
CA GLY A 266 -9.49 1.96 -11.90
C GLY A 266 -10.50 2.01 -10.73
N GLY A 267 -10.85 0.86 -10.13
CA GLY A 267 -11.74 0.79 -8.98
C GLY A 267 -11.16 1.41 -7.72
N PHE A 268 -12.03 1.95 -6.86
CA PHE A 268 -11.69 2.48 -5.54
C PHE A 268 -12.41 1.70 -4.45
N TYR A 269 -11.68 1.09 -3.53
CA TYR A 269 -12.21 0.16 -2.54
C TYR A 269 -11.95 0.64 -1.13
N GLY A 270 -12.94 0.49 -0.25
CA GLY A 270 -12.82 0.89 1.15
C GLY A 270 -13.90 0.25 2.02
N PRO A 271 -13.90 0.52 3.34
CA PRO A 271 -14.94 0.07 4.24
C PRO A 271 -16.30 0.73 3.95
N GLY A 272 -17.39 -0.04 4.04
CA GLY A 272 -18.74 0.37 3.63
C GLY A 272 -19.57 1.10 4.69
N TRP A 273 -19.13 1.21 5.94
CA TRP A 273 -19.89 1.94 6.96
C TRP A 273 -19.93 3.44 6.73
N PRO A 274 -20.92 4.15 7.30
CA PRO A 274 -20.95 5.61 7.27
C PRO A 274 -19.61 6.21 7.72
N GLY A 275 -19.14 7.25 7.04
CA GLY A 275 -17.82 7.83 7.27
C GLY A 275 -16.65 7.07 6.65
N ARG A 276 -16.85 5.83 6.17
CA ARG A 276 -15.83 4.98 5.53
C ARG A 276 -14.64 4.66 6.44
N LEU A 277 -14.88 4.55 7.75
CA LEU A 277 -13.84 4.29 8.76
C LEU A 277 -13.73 2.80 9.12
N GLY A 278 -14.79 2.02 8.87
CA GLY A 278 -14.86 0.58 9.14
C GLY A 278 -15.99 -0.08 8.35
N GLY A 279 -16.18 -1.39 8.51
CA GLY A 279 -17.24 -2.17 7.87
C GLY A 279 -16.78 -3.10 6.75
N PRO A 280 -17.73 -3.74 6.04
CA PRO A 280 -17.42 -4.65 4.94
C PRO A 280 -16.70 -3.92 3.81
N PRO A 281 -15.85 -4.63 3.04
CA PRO A 281 -15.18 -4.04 1.89
C PRO A 281 -16.18 -3.82 0.76
N VAL A 282 -16.18 -2.63 0.17
CA VAL A 282 -17.04 -2.28 -0.97
C VAL A 282 -16.30 -1.42 -1.98
N GLU A 283 -16.76 -1.48 -3.23
CA GLU A 283 -16.37 -0.48 -4.23
C GLU A 283 -17.02 0.86 -3.90
N GLN A 284 -16.31 1.95 -4.08
CA GLN A 284 -16.72 3.29 -3.71
C GLN A 284 -16.46 4.28 -4.84
N ARG A 285 -17.21 5.37 -4.84
CA ARG A 285 -16.85 6.52 -5.68
C ARG A 285 -15.60 7.21 -5.10
N PRO A 286 -14.55 7.47 -5.89
CA PRO A 286 -13.38 8.23 -5.43
C PRO A 286 -13.77 9.60 -4.86
N TRP A 287 -13.09 10.05 -3.83
CA TRP A 287 -13.28 11.40 -3.26
C TRP A 287 -12.93 12.48 -4.28
N ALA A 288 -13.42 13.68 -4.10
CA ALA A 288 -13.18 14.79 -5.03
C ALA A 288 -11.69 15.06 -5.26
N SER A 289 -10.88 15.00 -4.19
CA SER A 289 -9.41 15.15 -4.24
C SER A 289 -8.71 14.11 -5.12
N LEU A 290 -9.32 12.94 -5.36
CA LEU A 290 -8.73 11.84 -6.12
C LEU A 290 -9.12 11.84 -7.61
N ARG A 291 -9.88 12.82 -8.09
CA ARG A 291 -10.50 12.77 -9.43
C ARG A 291 -9.78 13.63 -10.47
N SER A 292 -8.80 14.42 -10.08
CA SER A 292 -8.06 15.28 -11.02
C SER A 292 -7.14 14.43 -11.88
N THR A 293 -7.54 14.19 -13.13
CA THR A 293 -6.70 13.50 -14.11
C THR A 293 -5.50 14.36 -14.53
N ALA A 294 -5.64 15.69 -14.49
CA ALA A 294 -4.53 16.60 -14.77
C ALA A 294 -3.45 16.51 -13.70
N ASP A 295 -3.85 16.50 -12.40
CA ASP A 295 -2.89 16.31 -11.32
C ASP A 295 -2.27 14.90 -11.34
N ALA A 296 -3.04 13.89 -11.70
CA ALA A 296 -2.53 12.52 -11.82
C ALA A 296 -1.47 12.41 -12.93
N ALA A 297 -1.73 12.99 -14.11
CA ALA A 297 -0.78 13.00 -15.22
C ALA A 297 0.49 13.82 -14.91
N ARG A 298 0.32 14.99 -14.26
CA ARG A 298 1.45 15.81 -13.82
C ARG A 298 2.30 15.11 -12.76
N LEU A 299 1.63 14.48 -11.77
CA LEU A 299 2.31 13.73 -10.72
C LEU A 299 3.10 12.55 -11.31
N TRP A 300 2.54 11.87 -12.29
CA TRP A 300 3.22 10.80 -13.01
C TRP A 300 4.54 11.27 -13.61
N ALA A 301 4.50 12.33 -14.43
CA ALA A 301 5.70 12.88 -15.08
C ALA A 301 6.76 13.32 -14.07
N VAL A 302 6.34 14.04 -13.01
CA VAL A 302 7.24 14.45 -11.92
C VAL A 302 7.81 13.23 -11.18
N SER A 303 7.02 12.18 -10.99
CA SER A 303 7.51 10.97 -10.31
C SER A 303 8.51 10.20 -11.17
N GLU A 304 8.33 10.13 -12.49
CA GLU A 304 9.32 9.55 -13.42
C GLU A 304 10.64 10.35 -13.37
N GLU A 305 10.54 11.68 -13.42
CA GLU A 305 11.71 12.57 -13.30
C GLU A 305 12.48 12.36 -11.98
N LEU A 306 11.76 12.39 -10.84
CA LEU A 306 12.36 12.27 -9.51
C LEU A 306 12.95 10.88 -9.24
N THR A 307 12.36 9.83 -9.78
CA THR A 307 12.82 8.45 -9.56
C THR A 307 13.80 7.96 -10.62
N GLY A 308 13.91 8.64 -11.75
CA GLY A 308 14.66 8.17 -12.91
C GLY A 308 14.11 6.90 -13.55
N VAL A 309 12.83 6.56 -13.30
CA VAL A 309 12.19 5.35 -13.80
C VAL A 309 11.07 5.70 -14.75
N THR A 310 11.14 5.16 -15.98
CA THR A 310 10.09 5.28 -17.01
C THR A 310 9.25 4.02 -17.09
N PHE A 311 8.03 4.16 -17.59
CA PHE A 311 7.09 3.04 -17.78
C PHE A 311 6.92 2.81 -19.30
N ASP A 312 7.90 2.13 -19.90
CA ASP A 312 7.95 1.81 -21.32
C ASP A 312 7.41 0.41 -21.67
#